data_a3165496d0bffc4b9d606a7297435606
#
_entry.id   a3165496d0bffc4b9d606a7297435606
#
_cell.length_a   1.000
_cell.length_b   1.000
_cell.length_c   1.000
_cell.angle_alpha   90.00
_cell.angle_beta   90.00
_cell.angle_gamma   90.00
#
_symmetry.space_group_name_H-M   'P 1'
#
loop_
_entity.id
_entity.type
_entity.pdbx_description
1 polymer ?
#
loop_
_entity_poly.entity_id
_entity_poly.type
_entity_poly.pdbx_seq_one_letter_code
_entity_poly.pdbx_strand_id
1 'polypeptide(L)'
;MSSKNEIREWVKENRQALTQKQEMEWNDAICRKILSLRSIRQAFCVYCYVSFRHEAGTEKLIQGLLEMGKYVAVPKVEGKKLVFYAIQGKKDLESGVMGIMEPKSSCLRIGDEFAPVIVPGIAFDREGHRIGYGGGYYDRFLANYRGRAAM
;
A
#
# COMPACT_ATOMS: atom_id res chain seq x y z
N MET A 1 -13.13 23.18 -11.47
CA MET A 1 -12.13 22.23 -10.90
C MET A 1 -12.61 21.70 -9.57
N SER A 2 -12.62 20.38 -9.41
CA SER A 2 -13.04 19.77 -8.15
C SER A 2 -11.96 19.92 -7.09
N SER A 3 -12.36 20.20 -5.86
CA SER A 3 -11.43 20.21 -4.73
C SER A 3 -10.96 18.77 -4.40
N LYS A 4 -9.85 18.65 -3.67
CA LYS A 4 -9.37 17.35 -3.21
C LYS A 4 -10.42 16.60 -2.37
N ASN A 5 -11.20 17.32 -1.57
CA ASN A 5 -12.24 16.69 -0.76
C ASN A 5 -13.42 16.20 -1.60
N GLU A 6 -13.82 16.95 -2.61
CA GLU A 6 -14.85 16.50 -3.55
C GLU A 6 -14.43 15.24 -4.29
N ILE A 7 -13.17 15.17 -4.73
CA ILE A 7 -12.62 13.97 -5.37
C ILE A 7 -12.62 12.79 -4.40
N ARG A 8 -12.23 13.00 -3.14
CA ARG A 8 -12.24 11.94 -2.12
C ARG A 8 -13.64 11.37 -1.88
N GLU A 9 -14.64 12.24 -1.76
CA GLU A 9 -16.03 11.81 -1.57
C GLU A 9 -16.57 11.07 -2.79
N TRP A 10 -16.33 11.60 -3.98
CA TRP A 10 -16.73 10.94 -5.24
C TRP A 10 -16.12 9.54 -5.37
N VAL A 11 -14.82 9.40 -5.10
CA VAL A 11 -14.14 8.09 -5.16
C VAL A 11 -14.68 7.14 -4.11
N LYS A 12 -14.91 7.62 -2.89
CA LYS A 12 -15.48 6.83 -1.80
C LYS A 12 -16.83 6.24 -2.18
N GLU A 13 -17.74 7.08 -2.70
CA GLU A 13 -19.06 6.63 -3.16
C GLU A 13 -18.96 5.59 -4.27
N ASN A 14 -18.10 5.84 -5.27
CA ASN A 14 -17.91 4.93 -6.38
C ASN A 14 -17.28 3.59 -5.96
N ARG A 15 -16.33 3.60 -5.03
CA ARG A 15 -15.74 2.37 -4.49
C ARG A 15 -16.77 1.56 -3.71
N GLN A 16 -17.61 2.21 -2.91
CA GLN A 16 -18.67 1.53 -2.16
C GLN A 16 -19.74 0.92 -3.07
N ALA A 17 -19.94 1.50 -4.25
CA ALA A 17 -20.89 1.01 -5.24
C ALA A 17 -20.38 -0.20 -6.05
N LEU A 18 -19.10 -0.53 -5.97
CA LEU A 18 -18.53 -1.69 -6.65
C LEU A 18 -19.10 -2.99 -6.11
N THR A 19 -19.41 -3.93 -7.01
CA THR A 19 -19.78 -5.28 -6.59
C THR A 19 -18.54 -6.02 -6.10
N GLN A 20 -18.74 -7.04 -5.27
CA GLN A 20 -17.66 -7.90 -4.81
C GLN A 20 -16.89 -8.52 -5.97
N LYS A 21 -17.60 -8.92 -7.03
CA LYS A 21 -16.99 -9.47 -8.25
C LYS A 21 -16.08 -8.45 -8.94
N GLN A 22 -16.55 -7.19 -9.09
CA GLN A 22 -15.76 -6.11 -9.69
C GLN A 22 -14.51 -5.81 -8.88
N GLU A 23 -14.62 -5.73 -7.55
CA GLU A 23 -13.47 -5.51 -6.67
C GLU A 23 -12.44 -6.63 -6.83
N MET A 24 -12.88 -7.89 -6.85
CA MET A 24 -11.99 -9.05 -7.03
C MET A 24 -11.26 -9.00 -8.38
N GLU A 25 -11.98 -8.75 -9.45
CA GLU A 25 -11.40 -8.68 -10.79
C GLU A 25 -10.37 -7.56 -10.92
N TRP A 26 -10.66 -6.39 -10.38
CA TRP A 26 -9.75 -5.25 -10.42
C TRP A 26 -8.53 -5.46 -9.53
N ASN A 27 -8.72 -6.00 -8.34
CA ASN A 27 -7.62 -6.34 -7.43
C ASN A 27 -6.70 -7.38 -8.05
N ASP A 28 -7.24 -8.40 -8.70
CA ASP A 28 -6.46 -9.43 -9.39
C ASP A 28 -5.65 -8.84 -10.56
N ALA A 29 -6.26 -7.93 -11.33
CA ALA A 29 -5.58 -7.25 -12.43
C ALA A 29 -4.43 -6.36 -11.94
N ILE A 30 -4.64 -5.59 -10.88
CA ILE A 30 -3.62 -4.74 -10.27
C ILE A 30 -2.48 -5.62 -9.72
N CYS A 31 -2.83 -6.67 -9.00
CA CYS A 31 -1.85 -7.61 -8.44
C CYS A 31 -0.95 -8.20 -9.53
N ARG A 32 -1.53 -8.69 -10.62
CA ARG A 32 -0.77 -9.24 -11.75
C ARG A 32 0.18 -8.19 -12.36
N LYS A 33 -0.30 -6.97 -12.55
CA LYS A 33 0.54 -5.88 -13.09
C LYS A 33 1.71 -5.56 -12.19
N ILE A 34 1.47 -5.43 -10.90
CA ILE A 34 2.54 -5.11 -9.94
C ILE A 34 3.58 -6.23 -9.89
N LEU A 35 3.14 -7.48 -9.80
CA LEU A 35 4.05 -8.64 -9.76
C LEU A 35 4.87 -8.80 -11.06
N SER A 36 4.41 -8.22 -12.17
CA SER A 36 5.13 -8.23 -13.44
C SER A 36 6.15 -7.10 -13.60
N LEU A 37 6.11 -6.08 -12.76
CA LEU A 37 7.04 -4.96 -12.84
C LEU A 37 8.47 -5.42 -12.57
N ARG A 38 9.39 -4.99 -13.43
CA ARG A 38 10.81 -5.36 -13.30
C ARG A 38 11.39 -4.93 -11.95
N SER A 39 11.07 -3.72 -11.49
CA SER A 39 11.54 -3.21 -10.20
C SER A 39 11.08 -4.08 -9.03
N ILE A 40 9.88 -4.65 -9.12
CA ILE A 40 9.34 -5.57 -8.11
C ILE A 40 10.01 -6.94 -8.23
N ARG A 41 10.11 -7.47 -9.43
CA ARG A 41 10.72 -8.80 -9.65
C ARG A 41 12.17 -8.88 -9.21
N GLN A 42 12.93 -7.79 -9.36
CA GLN A 42 14.34 -7.72 -8.99
C GLN A 42 14.58 -7.34 -7.53
N ALA A 43 13.58 -6.87 -6.82
CA ALA A 43 13.73 -6.43 -5.44
C ALA A 43 13.84 -7.61 -4.47
N PHE A 44 14.68 -7.48 -3.47
CA PHE A 44 14.73 -8.40 -2.31
C PHE A 44 13.66 -8.08 -1.29
N CYS A 45 13.36 -6.80 -1.13
CA CYS A 45 12.38 -6.29 -0.18
C CYS A 45 11.41 -5.36 -0.91
N VAL A 46 10.13 -5.45 -0.56
CA VAL A 46 9.07 -4.57 -1.09
C VAL A 46 8.30 -4.00 0.08
N TYR A 47 8.10 -2.70 0.07
CA TYR A 47 7.22 -2.01 1.01
C TYR A 47 5.81 -1.97 0.43
N CYS A 48 4.84 -2.41 1.20
CA CYS A 48 3.45 -2.52 0.74
C CYS A 48 2.49 -2.12 1.85
N TYR A 49 1.48 -1.32 1.51
CA TYR A 49 0.42 -1.01 2.46
C TYR A 49 -0.47 -2.25 2.70
N VAL A 50 -1.09 -2.31 3.87
CA VAL A 50 -2.13 -3.29 4.15
C VAL A 50 -3.46 -2.66 3.82
N SER A 51 -4.13 -3.19 2.81
CA SER A 51 -5.40 -2.62 2.33
C SER A 51 -6.48 -2.64 3.40
N PHE A 52 -7.23 -1.54 3.46
CA PHE A 52 -8.29 -1.31 4.43
C PHE A 52 -9.56 -0.88 3.71
N ARG A 53 -10.69 -1.50 4.08
CA ARG A 53 -12.00 -1.22 3.48
C ARG A 53 -12.00 -1.40 1.96
N HIS A 54 -12.35 -0.32 1.23
CA HIS A 54 -12.48 -0.33 -0.24
C HIS A 54 -11.23 0.12 -0.98
N GLU A 55 -10.07 0.08 -0.34
CA GLU A 55 -8.80 0.27 -1.03
C GLU A 55 -8.56 -0.89 -2.00
N ALA A 56 -7.73 -0.66 -3.02
CA ALA A 56 -7.23 -1.75 -3.87
C ALA A 56 -6.56 -2.80 -2.97
N GLY A 57 -7.06 -4.02 -3.02
CA GLY A 57 -6.68 -5.09 -2.10
C GLY A 57 -5.24 -5.54 -2.28
N THR A 58 -4.51 -5.63 -1.16
CA THR A 58 -3.09 -6.04 -1.15
C THR A 58 -2.86 -7.43 -0.56
N GLU A 59 -3.89 -8.11 -0.09
CA GLU A 59 -3.74 -9.41 0.55
C GLU A 59 -3.07 -10.45 -0.37
N LYS A 60 -3.60 -10.63 -1.57
CA LYS A 60 -3.04 -11.55 -2.57
C LYS A 60 -1.66 -11.09 -3.07
N LEU A 61 -1.47 -9.78 -3.17
CA LEU A 61 -0.20 -9.20 -3.59
C LEU A 61 0.89 -9.51 -2.55
N ILE A 62 0.62 -9.28 -1.28
CA ILE A 62 1.56 -9.60 -0.19
C ILE A 62 1.88 -11.10 -0.20
N GLN A 63 0.87 -11.93 -0.33
CA GLN A 63 1.06 -13.38 -0.41
C GLN A 63 1.93 -13.77 -1.60
N GLY A 64 1.67 -13.21 -2.78
CA GLY A 64 2.45 -13.47 -3.98
C GLY A 64 3.91 -13.04 -3.84
N LEU A 65 4.17 -11.89 -3.23
CA LEU A 65 5.52 -11.41 -2.96
C LEU A 65 6.28 -12.35 -2.00
N LEU A 66 5.62 -12.81 -0.95
CA LEU A 66 6.19 -13.76 0.00
C LEU A 66 6.50 -15.11 -0.67
N GLU A 67 5.62 -15.60 -1.53
CA GLU A 67 5.82 -16.83 -2.30
C GLU A 67 6.99 -16.72 -3.29
N MET A 68 7.29 -15.50 -3.76
CA MET A 68 8.48 -15.23 -4.58
C MET A 68 9.77 -15.17 -3.76
N GLY A 69 9.71 -15.40 -2.45
CA GLY A 69 10.87 -15.38 -1.56
C GLY A 69 11.33 -13.99 -1.16
N LYS A 70 10.50 -12.98 -1.35
CA LYS A 70 10.84 -11.59 -1.01
C LYS A 70 10.52 -11.27 0.45
N TYR A 71 11.27 -10.33 1.02
CA TYR A 71 10.85 -9.67 2.25
C TYR A 71 9.75 -8.68 1.93
N VAL A 72 8.67 -8.73 2.69
CA VAL A 72 7.57 -7.77 2.58
C VAL A 72 7.48 -7.01 3.88
N ALA A 73 7.60 -5.69 3.81
CA ALA A 73 7.48 -4.84 4.98
C ALA A 73 6.24 -3.96 4.84
N VAL A 74 5.49 -3.85 5.92
CA VAL A 74 4.24 -3.10 5.97
C VAL A 74 4.35 -1.96 6.98
N PRO A 75 3.59 -0.86 6.78
CA PRO A 75 3.79 0.33 7.57
C PRO A 75 3.07 0.28 8.92
N LYS A 76 3.71 0.91 9.88
CA LYS A 76 3.12 1.30 11.16
C LYS A 76 3.29 2.80 11.33
N VAL A 77 2.26 3.47 11.82
CA VAL A 77 2.33 4.90 12.15
C VAL A 77 3.01 5.06 13.50
N GLU A 78 4.14 5.73 13.51
CA GLU A 78 4.89 6.08 14.73
C GLU A 78 5.05 7.59 14.78
N GLY A 79 4.24 8.24 15.59
CA GLY A 79 4.12 9.71 15.59
C GLY A 79 3.56 10.20 14.26
N LYS A 80 4.35 11.00 13.53
CA LYS A 80 4.00 11.52 12.20
C LYS A 80 4.68 10.76 11.06
N LYS A 81 5.35 9.65 11.35
CA LYS A 81 6.16 8.89 10.40
C LYS A 81 5.56 7.53 10.13
N LEU A 82 5.82 7.02 8.92
CA LEU A 82 5.63 5.63 8.58
C LEU A 82 6.95 4.89 8.83
N VAL A 83 6.86 3.79 9.57
CA VAL A 83 7.99 2.88 9.79
C VAL A 83 7.56 1.50 9.30
N PHE A 84 8.41 0.85 8.52
CA PHE A 84 8.09 -0.42 7.88
C PHE A 84 8.69 -1.59 8.63
N TYR A 85 7.89 -2.64 8.81
CA TYR A 85 8.27 -3.86 9.52
C TYR A 85 8.01 -5.07 8.65
N ALA A 86 8.95 -6.01 8.64
CA ALA A 86 8.82 -7.25 7.88
C ALA A 86 7.77 -8.17 8.47
N ILE A 87 6.93 -8.73 7.60
CA ILE A 87 5.92 -9.72 7.96
C ILE A 87 6.11 -11.00 7.16
N GLN A 88 5.65 -12.11 7.69
CA GLN A 88 5.63 -13.41 7.02
C GLN A 88 4.22 -13.87 6.64
N GLY A 89 3.21 -13.15 7.07
CA GLY A 89 1.81 -13.43 6.80
C GLY A 89 0.88 -12.67 7.73
N LYS A 90 -0.40 -12.97 7.64
CA LYS A 90 -1.46 -12.33 8.44
C LYS A 90 -1.25 -12.45 9.95
N LYS A 91 -0.64 -13.53 10.40
CA LYS A 91 -0.36 -13.78 11.83
C LYS A 91 0.52 -12.69 12.46
N ASP A 92 1.28 -11.96 11.64
CA ASP A 92 2.17 -10.89 12.08
C ASP A 92 1.46 -9.54 12.17
N LEU A 93 0.17 -9.50 11.85
CA LEU A 93 -0.64 -8.29 11.86
C LEU A 93 -1.58 -8.27 13.07
N GLU A 94 -1.83 -7.07 13.58
CA GLU A 94 -2.82 -6.80 14.64
C GLU A 94 -3.59 -5.53 14.31
N SER A 95 -4.76 -5.37 14.93
CA SER A 95 -5.58 -4.18 14.72
C SER A 95 -4.91 -2.96 15.35
N GLY A 96 -4.67 -1.95 14.56
CA GLY A 96 -4.10 -0.67 14.99
C GLY A 96 -5.15 0.43 15.07
N VAL A 97 -4.68 1.66 14.90
CA VAL A 97 -5.53 2.86 14.94
C VAL A 97 -6.62 2.76 13.85
N MET A 98 -7.86 3.06 14.22
CA MET A 98 -9.04 3.04 13.35
C MET A 98 -9.33 1.67 12.71
N GLY A 99 -8.84 0.59 13.30
CA GLY A 99 -9.02 -0.77 12.78
C GLY A 99 -8.13 -1.14 11.61
N ILE A 100 -7.19 -0.28 11.23
CA ILE A 100 -6.20 -0.57 10.19
C ILE A 100 -5.20 -1.59 10.75
N MET A 101 -4.96 -2.66 10.00
CA MET A 101 -4.01 -3.69 10.42
C MET A 101 -2.58 -3.16 10.37
N GLU A 102 -1.84 -3.42 11.44
CA GLU A 102 -0.45 -2.99 11.60
C GLU A 102 0.44 -4.19 11.93
N PRO A 103 1.76 -4.09 11.66
CA PRO A 103 2.68 -5.14 12.10
C PRO A 103 2.77 -5.20 13.63
N LYS A 104 2.83 -6.41 14.17
CA LYS A 104 3.04 -6.62 15.61
C LYS A 104 4.42 -6.11 16.03
N SER A 105 4.56 -5.77 17.32
CA SER A 105 5.82 -5.28 17.88
C SER A 105 6.98 -6.29 17.79
N SER A 106 6.67 -7.57 17.63
CA SER A 106 7.67 -8.63 17.42
C SER A 106 8.28 -8.64 16.03
N CYS A 107 7.70 -7.90 15.07
CA CYS A 107 8.22 -7.85 13.72
C CYS A 107 9.51 -7.02 13.63
N LEU A 108 10.38 -7.41 12.68
CA LEU A 108 11.65 -6.75 12.47
C LEU A 108 11.48 -5.47 11.65
N ARG A 109 11.98 -4.36 12.18
CA ARG A 109 12.03 -3.09 11.44
C ARG A 109 12.97 -3.21 10.24
N ILE A 110 12.54 -2.70 9.10
CA ILE A 110 13.32 -2.67 7.86
C ILE A 110 13.70 -1.23 7.55
N GLY A 111 14.99 -1.00 7.30
CA GLY A 111 15.53 0.30 6.95
C GLY A 111 16.11 0.37 5.54
N ASP A 112 15.58 -0.38 4.59
CA ASP A 112 16.01 -0.33 3.19
C ASP A 112 15.53 0.97 2.56
N GLU A 113 16.49 1.81 2.14
CA GLU A 113 16.19 3.12 1.54
C GLU A 113 15.86 3.03 0.04
N PHE A 114 16.02 1.85 -0.56
CA PHE A 114 15.86 1.64 -2.01
C PHE A 114 14.76 0.64 -2.37
N ALA A 115 14.13 0.00 -1.40
CA ALA A 115 13.05 -0.93 -1.67
C ALA A 115 11.92 -0.24 -2.44
N PRO A 116 11.35 -0.88 -3.47
CA PRO A 116 10.17 -0.32 -4.11
C PRO A 116 9.01 -0.25 -3.12
N VAL A 117 8.23 0.83 -3.20
CA VAL A 117 7.09 1.10 -2.32
C VAL A 117 5.81 1.03 -3.13
N ILE A 118 4.89 0.18 -2.71
CA ILE A 118 3.54 0.14 -3.26
C ILE A 118 2.68 1.08 -2.42
N VAL A 119 2.24 2.16 -3.05
CA VAL A 119 1.62 3.32 -2.38
C VAL A 119 0.11 3.29 -2.53
N PRO A 120 -0.65 3.40 -1.42
CA PRO A 120 -2.09 3.53 -1.50
C PRO A 120 -2.48 4.95 -1.91
N GLY A 121 -3.68 5.11 -2.43
CA GLY A 121 -4.20 6.43 -2.75
C GLY A 121 -5.67 6.40 -3.13
N ILE A 122 -6.26 7.57 -3.13
CA ILE A 122 -7.65 7.77 -3.50
C ILE A 122 -7.79 7.94 -5.00
N ALA A 123 -6.93 8.78 -5.58
CA ALA A 123 -6.92 9.07 -7.00
C ALA A 123 -5.50 9.31 -7.49
N PHE A 124 -5.25 9.00 -8.74
CA PHE A 124 -3.96 9.14 -9.38
C PHE A 124 -4.15 9.73 -10.77
N ASP A 125 -3.18 10.51 -11.23
CA ASP A 125 -3.12 10.92 -12.62
C ASP A 125 -2.03 10.14 -13.36
N ARG A 126 -1.91 10.37 -14.65
CA ARG A 126 -0.90 9.70 -15.48
C ARG A 126 0.51 10.30 -15.35
N GLU A 127 0.62 11.40 -14.64
CA GLU A 127 1.89 12.11 -14.41
C GLU A 127 2.53 11.72 -13.07
N GLY A 128 1.89 10.83 -12.31
CA GLY A 128 2.40 10.35 -11.04
C GLY A 128 1.95 11.16 -9.82
N HIS A 129 0.99 12.06 -9.99
CA HIS A 129 0.39 12.77 -8.85
C HIS A 129 -0.65 11.89 -8.16
N ARG A 130 -0.76 12.06 -6.86
CA ARG A 130 -1.59 11.23 -6.01
C ARG A 130 -2.40 12.09 -5.03
N ILE A 131 -3.67 11.74 -4.85
CA ILE A 131 -4.50 12.23 -3.76
C ILE A 131 -4.60 11.12 -2.71
N GLY A 132 -4.11 11.41 -1.50
CA GLY A 132 -4.19 10.51 -0.36
C GLY A 132 -5.39 10.82 0.54
N TYR A 133 -5.40 10.20 1.71
CA TYR A 133 -6.50 10.28 2.67
C TYR A 133 -6.50 11.54 3.53
N GLY A 134 -5.47 12.39 3.41
CA GLY A 134 -5.38 13.68 4.10
C GLY A 134 -4.35 13.72 5.24
N GLY A 135 -3.85 12.58 5.71
CA GLY A 135 -2.86 12.52 6.79
C GLY A 135 -1.43 12.90 6.39
N GLY A 136 -1.11 12.84 5.10
CA GLY A 136 0.19 13.21 4.55
C GLY A 136 1.33 12.24 4.87
N TYR A 137 1.06 11.06 5.40
CA TYR A 137 2.09 10.09 5.81
C TYR A 137 2.97 9.63 4.66
N TYR A 138 2.35 9.23 3.53
CA TYR A 138 3.10 8.78 2.35
C TYR A 138 3.80 9.93 1.65
N ASP A 139 3.20 11.11 1.59
CA ASP A 139 3.83 12.28 0.99
C ASP A 139 5.10 12.67 1.76
N ARG A 140 5.04 12.64 3.09
CA ARG A 140 6.23 12.87 3.94
C ARG A 140 7.28 11.78 3.78
N PHE A 141 6.85 10.53 3.75
CA PHE A 141 7.76 9.40 3.57
C PHE A 141 8.47 9.47 2.22
N LEU A 142 7.73 9.73 1.14
CA LEU A 142 8.27 9.75 -0.22
C LEU A 142 9.13 10.99 -0.51
N ALA A 143 8.96 12.08 0.23
CA ALA A 143 9.68 13.34 -0.01
C ALA A 143 11.20 13.18 0.00
N ASN A 144 11.74 12.28 0.82
CA ASN A 144 13.17 12.02 0.94
C ASN A 144 13.54 10.56 0.62
N TYR A 145 12.61 9.80 0.04
CA TYR A 145 12.83 8.40 -0.26
C TYR A 145 13.53 8.20 -1.59
N ARG A 146 14.52 7.29 -1.65
CA ARG A 146 15.35 7.03 -2.83
C ARG A 146 14.83 5.89 -3.70
N GLY A 147 13.98 5.03 -3.16
CA GLY A 147 13.39 3.91 -3.88
C GLY A 147 12.31 4.34 -4.87
N ARG A 148 11.83 3.39 -5.66
CA ARG A 148 10.74 3.62 -6.62
C ARG A 148 9.38 3.46 -5.96
N ALA A 149 8.46 4.35 -6.29
CA ALA A 149 7.06 4.23 -5.89
C ALA A 149 6.24 3.62 -7.05
N ALA A 150 5.43 2.62 -6.72
CA ALA A 150 4.42 2.06 -7.62
C ALA A 150 3.04 2.49 -7.11
N MET A 151 2.27 3.13 -8.00
CA MET A 151 0.96 3.68 -7.67
C MET A 151 -0.12 3.14 -8.60
#